data_9dd58ec0571ca44edcb3ba37d50b50f8
#
_entry.id   9dd58ec0571ca44edcb3ba37d50b50f8
#
_cell.length_a   1.000
_cell.length_b   1.000
_cell.length_c   1.000
_cell.angle_alpha   90.00
_cell.angle_beta   90.00
_cell.angle_gamma   90.00
#
_symmetry.space_group_name_H-M   'P 1'
#
loop_
_entity.id
_entity.type
_entity.pdbx_description
1 polymer ?
#
loop_
_entity_poly.entity_id
_entity_poly.type
_entity_poly.pdbx_seq_one_letter_code
_entity_poly.pdbx_strand_id
1 'polypeptide(L)'
;VDIADGEWCVARLSQDGFRFDRTAELESLPEDAVIDIPIGLPQNSRRRCDTAAKQILGRRHSTVFLTPTREAVYADSYEHANTLNKEKAGYGISKQSWNLTPKIKQVDRAVRSGHTLKESHPEVVFANLAGEPLPSKHTDAGLKARQAQLEEFDPAIGNKLGDSH
;
A
#
# COMPACT_ATOMS: atom_id res chain seq x y z
N VAL A 1 -3.07 6.37 -3.85
CA VAL A 1 -4.09 6.42 -2.78
C VAL A 1 -3.58 5.63 -1.59
N ASP A 2 -3.70 6.19 -0.40
CA ASP A 2 -3.31 5.58 0.88
C ASP A 2 -4.44 5.80 1.91
N ILE A 3 -4.25 5.35 3.15
CA ILE A 3 -5.24 5.47 4.21
C ILE A 3 -4.70 6.37 5.31
N ALA A 4 -5.47 7.38 5.71
CA ALA A 4 -5.23 8.17 6.92
C ALA A 4 -6.55 8.36 7.68
N ASP A 5 -6.50 8.17 9.00
CA ASP A 5 -7.67 8.33 9.90
C ASP A 5 -8.93 7.56 9.45
N GLY A 6 -8.73 6.42 8.78
CA GLY A 6 -9.83 5.58 8.26
C GLY A 6 -10.39 6.00 6.90
N GLU A 7 -9.99 7.14 6.36
CA GLU A 7 -10.36 7.64 5.04
C GLU A 7 -9.31 7.30 3.97
N TRP A 8 -9.69 7.39 2.71
CA TRP A 8 -8.79 7.28 1.58
C TRP A 8 -8.16 8.64 1.29
N CYS A 9 -6.84 8.73 1.38
CA CYS A 9 -6.07 9.89 0.95
C CYS A 9 -5.68 9.72 -0.51
N VAL A 10 -6.03 10.67 -1.34
CA VAL A 10 -5.83 10.65 -2.78
C VAL A 10 -4.87 11.74 -3.18
N ALA A 11 -3.72 11.38 -3.75
CA ALA A 11 -2.83 12.33 -4.41
C ALA A 11 -3.09 12.28 -5.92
N ARG A 12 -3.34 13.41 -6.53
CA ARG A 12 -3.52 13.57 -7.99
C ARG A 12 -2.39 14.44 -8.53
N LEU A 13 -1.70 13.96 -9.55
CA LEU A 13 -0.70 14.73 -10.27
C LEU A 13 -1.35 15.31 -11.53
N SER A 14 -1.24 16.61 -11.72
CA SER A 14 -1.67 17.36 -12.91
C SER A 14 -0.53 18.26 -13.42
N GLN A 15 -0.79 19.05 -14.45
CA GLN A 15 0.18 20.04 -14.92
C GLN A 15 0.50 21.12 -13.88
N ASP A 16 -0.43 21.37 -12.92
CA ASP A 16 -0.25 22.32 -11.82
C ASP A 16 0.43 21.68 -10.58
N GLY A 17 0.91 20.42 -10.69
CA GLY A 17 1.53 19.65 -9.62
C GLY A 17 0.53 18.78 -8.85
N PHE A 18 0.91 18.37 -7.62
CA PHE A 18 0.10 17.51 -6.77
C PHE A 18 -1.04 18.27 -6.09
N ARG A 19 -2.22 17.61 -6.04
CA ARG A 19 -3.36 17.96 -5.20
C ARG A 19 -3.72 16.78 -4.32
N PHE A 20 -4.14 17.05 -3.08
CA PHE A 20 -4.50 16.05 -2.09
C PHE A 20 -5.97 16.20 -1.71
N ASP A 21 -6.69 15.08 -1.75
CA ASP A 21 -8.10 14.98 -1.39
C ASP A 21 -8.30 13.84 -0.37
N ARG A 22 -9.42 13.84 0.36
CA ARG A 22 -9.86 12.73 1.21
C ARG A 22 -11.26 12.27 0.81
N THR A 23 -11.50 10.98 0.90
CA THR A 23 -12.83 10.39 0.68
C THR A 23 -13.03 9.15 1.55
N ALA A 24 -14.24 8.96 2.07
CA ALA A 24 -14.62 7.74 2.77
C ALA A 24 -14.98 6.60 1.81
N GLU A 25 -15.35 6.95 0.57
CA GLU A 25 -15.90 6.01 -0.42
C GLU A 25 -14.84 5.60 -1.44
N LEU A 26 -14.57 4.30 -1.50
CA LEU A 26 -13.63 3.72 -2.47
C LEU A 26 -14.13 3.89 -3.91
N GLU A 27 -15.43 3.82 -4.10
CA GLU A 27 -16.10 3.92 -5.39
C GLU A 27 -15.99 5.30 -6.04
N SER A 28 -15.66 6.33 -5.23
CA SER A 28 -15.38 7.68 -5.73
C SER A 28 -13.96 7.86 -6.29
N LEU A 29 -13.11 6.85 -6.13
CA LEU A 29 -11.75 6.90 -6.70
C LEU A 29 -11.80 6.87 -8.23
N PRO A 30 -10.86 7.55 -8.90
CA PRO A 30 -10.74 7.45 -10.35
C PRO A 30 -10.52 6.01 -10.79
N GLU A 31 -11.04 5.66 -11.97
CA GLU A 31 -10.61 4.45 -12.66
C GLU A 31 -9.08 4.49 -12.85
N ASP A 32 -8.46 3.33 -12.73
CA ASP A 32 -6.98 3.20 -12.79
C ASP A 32 -6.20 3.83 -11.61
N ALA A 33 -6.89 4.22 -10.54
CA ALA A 33 -6.20 4.71 -9.35
C ALA A 33 -5.17 3.68 -8.84
N VAL A 34 -3.99 4.19 -8.45
CA VAL A 34 -2.93 3.40 -7.85
C VAL A 34 -3.11 3.43 -6.33
N ILE A 35 -3.16 2.25 -5.69
CA ILE A 35 -3.48 2.10 -4.27
C ILE A 35 -2.45 1.23 -3.54
N ASP A 36 -2.09 1.62 -2.31
CA ASP A 36 -1.21 0.82 -1.43
C ASP A 36 -2.02 -0.20 -0.61
N ILE A 37 -2.84 -0.99 -1.29
CA ILE A 37 -3.57 -2.12 -0.71
C ILE A 37 -3.45 -3.31 -1.65
N PRO A 38 -3.25 -4.53 -1.11
CA PRO A 38 -3.16 -5.74 -1.91
C PRO A 38 -4.39 -5.99 -2.79
N ILE A 39 -4.14 -6.23 -4.09
CA ILE A 39 -5.15 -6.64 -5.07
C ILE A 39 -4.88 -8.07 -5.54
N GLY A 40 -5.90 -8.89 -5.63
CA GLY A 40 -5.74 -10.30 -6.01
C GLY A 40 -5.27 -11.15 -4.83
N LEU A 41 -6.22 -11.50 -3.95
CA LEU A 41 -5.95 -12.32 -2.77
C LEU A 41 -5.60 -13.77 -3.14
N PRO A 42 -4.49 -14.32 -2.61
CA PRO A 42 -4.09 -15.70 -2.91
C PRO A 42 -5.03 -16.71 -2.25
N GLN A 43 -5.08 -17.92 -2.80
CA GLN A 43 -5.88 -19.04 -2.27
C GLN A 43 -5.07 -19.86 -1.25
N ASN A 44 -3.83 -20.23 -1.60
CA ASN A 44 -3.04 -21.22 -0.85
C ASN A 44 -1.53 -21.03 -0.98
N SER A 45 -1.07 -19.84 -1.37
CA SER A 45 0.35 -19.58 -1.61
C SER A 45 0.71 -18.14 -1.32
N ARG A 46 2.00 -17.83 -1.36
CA ARG A 46 2.47 -16.44 -1.36
C ARG A 46 2.28 -15.83 -2.73
N ARG A 47 1.91 -14.55 -2.79
CA ARG A 47 1.89 -13.83 -4.07
C ARG A 47 3.32 -13.59 -4.56
N ARG A 48 3.54 -13.74 -5.86
CA ARG A 48 4.84 -13.49 -6.49
C ARG A 48 5.25 -12.02 -6.36
N CYS A 49 4.32 -11.08 -6.47
CA CYS A 49 4.58 -9.65 -6.31
C CYS A 49 5.08 -9.29 -4.91
N ASP A 50 4.51 -9.86 -3.83
CA ASP A 50 4.99 -9.63 -2.46
C ASP A 50 6.44 -10.12 -2.30
N THR A 51 6.76 -11.27 -2.87
CA THR A 51 8.11 -11.83 -2.83
C THR A 51 9.09 -10.97 -3.62
N ALA A 52 8.71 -10.51 -4.82
CA ALA A 52 9.52 -9.63 -5.64
C ALA A 52 9.76 -8.27 -4.96
N ALA A 53 8.72 -7.67 -4.37
CA ALA A 53 8.83 -6.43 -3.61
C ALA A 53 9.83 -6.57 -2.44
N LYS A 54 9.78 -7.68 -1.70
CA LYS A 54 10.74 -7.97 -0.63
C LYS A 54 12.18 -8.09 -1.15
N GLN A 55 12.39 -8.70 -2.32
CA GLN A 55 13.70 -8.81 -2.94
C GLN A 55 14.25 -7.44 -3.37
N ILE A 56 13.42 -6.60 -3.98
CA ILE A 56 13.79 -5.22 -4.36
C ILE A 56 14.21 -4.42 -3.13
N LEU A 57 13.46 -4.52 -2.04
CA LEU A 57 13.73 -3.75 -0.82
C LEU A 57 14.86 -4.31 0.05
N GLY A 58 15.35 -5.51 -0.23
CA GLY A 58 16.54 -6.09 0.42
C GLY A 58 16.49 -5.99 1.94
N ARG A 59 17.37 -5.19 2.54
CA ARG A 59 17.42 -5.00 4.02
C ARG A 59 16.11 -4.43 4.60
N ARG A 60 15.30 -3.78 3.77
CA ARG A 60 14.01 -3.19 4.18
C ARG A 60 12.80 -4.07 3.83
N HIS A 61 13.02 -5.34 3.53
CA HIS A 61 11.97 -6.31 3.18
C HIS A 61 10.82 -6.41 4.22
N SER A 62 11.07 -6.03 5.48
CA SER A 62 10.06 -6.06 6.54
C SER A 62 8.97 -5.01 6.38
N THR A 63 9.16 -3.99 5.53
CA THR A 63 8.12 -2.99 5.22
C THR A 63 7.01 -3.57 4.34
N VAL A 64 7.28 -4.67 3.65
CA VAL A 64 6.28 -5.40 2.87
C VAL A 64 5.79 -6.59 3.69
N PHE A 65 4.52 -6.65 4.02
CA PHE A 65 3.92 -7.86 4.57
C PHE A 65 3.52 -8.83 3.44
N LEU A 66 3.41 -10.10 3.77
CA LEU A 66 2.85 -11.09 2.85
C LEU A 66 1.32 -10.98 2.91
N THR A 67 0.69 -10.85 1.77
CA THR A 67 -0.77 -10.74 1.67
C THR A 67 -1.42 -12.03 2.15
N PRO A 68 -2.34 -11.96 3.14
CA PRO A 68 -3.03 -13.16 3.61
C PRO A 68 -3.88 -13.80 2.52
N THR A 69 -4.14 -15.08 2.68
CA THR A 69 -5.08 -15.80 1.81
C THR A 69 -6.48 -15.20 1.90
N ARG A 70 -7.28 -15.36 0.84
CA ARG A 70 -8.65 -14.85 0.80
C ARG A 70 -9.47 -15.29 2.02
N GLU A 71 -9.45 -16.57 2.37
CA GLU A 71 -10.19 -17.06 3.54
C GLU A 71 -9.73 -16.40 4.84
N ALA A 72 -8.42 -16.22 5.01
CA ALA A 72 -7.88 -15.56 6.18
C ALA A 72 -8.28 -14.08 6.26
N VAL A 73 -8.32 -13.36 5.12
CA VAL A 73 -8.82 -11.99 5.06
C VAL A 73 -10.27 -11.90 5.52
N TYR A 74 -11.10 -12.88 5.15
CA TYR A 74 -12.53 -12.88 5.45
C TYR A 74 -12.91 -13.57 6.77
N ALA A 75 -11.94 -14.09 7.53
CA ALA A 75 -12.19 -14.67 8.85
C ALA A 75 -12.73 -13.64 9.86
N ASP A 76 -13.40 -14.13 10.90
CA ASP A 76 -14.09 -13.30 11.90
C ASP A 76 -13.16 -12.85 13.04
N SER A 77 -12.03 -13.53 13.25
CA SER A 77 -11.06 -13.19 14.30
C SER A 77 -9.62 -13.34 13.79
N TYR A 78 -8.71 -12.63 14.46
CA TYR A 78 -7.27 -12.73 14.17
C TYR A 78 -6.75 -14.16 14.35
N GLU A 79 -7.15 -14.82 15.40
CA GLU A 79 -6.73 -16.19 15.74
C GLU A 79 -7.14 -17.16 14.64
N HIS A 80 -8.40 -17.07 14.20
CA HIS A 80 -8.94 -17.89 13.12
C HIS A 80 -8.23 -17.58 11.79
N ALA A 81 -8.09 -16.30 11.45
CA ALA A 81 -7.37 -15.87 10.26
C ALA A 81 -5.93 -16.38 10.21
N ASN A 82 -5.22 -16.29 11.35
CA ASN A 82 -3.83 -16.73 11.46
C ASN A 82 -3.68 -18.25 11.33
N THR A 83 -4.62 -19.02 11.89
CA THR A 83 -4.69 -20.47 11.74
C THR A 83 -4.91 -20.85 10.28
N LEU A 84 -5.96 -20.33 9.65
CA LEU A 84 -6.28 -20.58 8.25
C LEU A 84 -5.10 -20.25 7.32
N ASN A 85 -4.44 -19.11 7.56
CA ASN A 85 -3.33 -18.70 6.71
C ASN A 85 -2.10 -19.59 6.86
N LYS A 86 -1.80 -20.07 8.08
CA LYS A 86 -0.73 -21.03 8.32
C LYS A 86 -1.01 -22.37 7.64
N GLU A 87 -2.23 -22.87 7.74
CA GLU A 87 -2.64 -24.14 7.12
C GLU A 87 -2.57 -24.07 5.60
N LYS A 88 -3.04 -22.97 4.99
CA LYS A 88 -3.14 -22.84 3.54
C LYS A 88 -1.87 -22.36 2.86
N ALA A 89 -1.16 -21.41 3.45
CA ALA A 89 -0.03 -20.74 2.81
C ALA A 89 1.31 -20.93 3.53
N GLY A 90 1.32 -21.59 4.70
CA GLY A 90 2.53 -21.90 5.45
C GLY A 90 3.15 -20.74 6.21
N TYR A 91 2.43 -19.62 6.41
CA TYR A 91 2.92 -18.46 7.19
C TYR A 91 1.81 -17.78 7.99
N GLY A 92 2.20 -17.16 9.10
CA GLY A 92 1.29 -16.40 9.96
C GLY A 92 0.99 -15.00 9.43
N ILE A 93 -0.09 -14.40 9.94
CA ILE A 93 -0.50 -13.03 9.63
C ILE A 93 0.04 -12.10 10.72
N SER A 94 0.69 -10.98 10.34
CA SER A 94 1.05 -9.95 11.31
C SER A 94 -0.18 -9.20 11.82
N LYS A 95 -0.11 -8.63 13.05
CA LYS A 95 -1.20 -7.78 13.55
C LYS A 95 -1.44 -6.57 12.66
N GLN A 96 -0.39 -5.98 12.09
CA GLN A 96 -0.51 -4.88 11.13
C GLN A 96 -1.29 -5.30 9.89
N SER A 97 -0.97 -6.45 9.31
CA SER A 97 -1.70 -6.99 8.15
C SER A 97 -3.16 -7.30 8.49
N TRP A 98 -3.42 -7.84 9.70
CA TRP A 98 -4.79 -8.06 10.16
C TRP A 98 -5.60 -6.77 10.28
N ASN A 99 -5.01 -5.72 10.84
CA ASN A 99 -5.68 -4.41 10.99
C ASN A 99 -6.05 -3.78 9.64
N LEU A 100 -5.38 -4.17 8.55
CA LEU A 100 -5.70 -3.73 7.19
C LEU A 100 -6.82 -4.55 6.52
N THR A 101 -7.23 -5.69 7.10
CA THR A 101 -8.22 -6.57 6.46
C THR A 101 -9.55 -5.89 6.12
N PRO A 102 -10.10 -4.93 6.90
CA PRO A 102 -11.30 -4.21 6.50
C PRO A 102 -11.14 -3.46 5.18
N LYS A 103 -10.00 -2.80 4.98
CA LYS A 103 -9.69 -2.08 3.74
C LYS A 103 -9.37 -3.03 2.58
N ILE A 104 -8.65 -4.11 2.85
CA ILE A 104 -8.41 -5.19 1.86
C ILE A 104 -9.74 -5.77 1.38
N LYS A 105 -10.72 -6.00 2.27
CA LYS A 105 -12.07 -6.46 1.92
C LYS A 105 -12.81 -5.46 1.03
N GLN A 106 -12.70 -4.15 1.30
CA GLN A 106 -13.31 -3.11 0.47
C GLN A 106 -12.75 -3.15 -0.95
N VAL A 107 -11.41 -3.13 -1.08
CA VAL A 107 -10.73 -3.19 -2.38
C VAL A 107 -11.05 -4.48 -3.12
N ASP A 108 -11.01 -5.63 -2.46
CA ASP A 108 -11.33 -6.92 -3.06
C ASP A 108 -12.76 -6.98 -3.62
N ARG A 109 -13.74 -6.40 -2.90
CA ARG A 109 -15.13 -6.31 -3.37
C ARG A 109 -15.26 -5.37 -4.57
N ALA A 110 -14.66 -4.18 -4.51
CA ALA A 110 -14.70 -3.21 -5.60
C ALA A 110 -14.10 -3.79 -6.89
N VAL A 111 -12.92 -4.41 -6.80
CA VAL A 111 -12.27 -5.04 -7.98
C VAL A 111 -13.13 -6.19 -8.53
N ARG A 112 -13.75 -6.99 -7.69
CA ARG A 112 -14.66 -8.07 -8.11
C ARG A 112 -15.97 -7.57 -8.72
N SER A 113 -16.40 -6.37 -8.38
CA SER A 113 -17.56 -5.70 -9.02
C SER A 113 -17.18 -4.92 -10.28
N GLY A 114 -15.92 -4.99 -10.72
CA GLY A 114 -15.48 -4.41 -12.00
C GLY A 114 -14.72 -3.09 -11.87
N HIS A 115 -14.43 -2.62 -10.63
CA HIS A 115 -13.62 -1.41 -10.45
C HIS A 115 -12.17 -1.67 -10.86
N THR A 116 -11.60 -0.80 -11.65
CA THR A 116 -10.22 -0.92 -12.14
C THR A 116 -9.27 -0.17 -11.22
N LEU A 117 -8.51 -0.90 -10.39
CA LEU A 117 -7.50 -0.35 -9.49
C LEU A 117 -6.15 -1.02 -9.77
N LYS A 118 -5.06 -0.31 -9.53
CA LYS A 118 -3.69 -0.82 -9.65
C LYS A 118 -3.01 -0.84 -8.28
N GLU A 119 -2.44 -2.00 -7.92
CA GLU A 119 -1.66 -2.10 -6.68
C GLU A 119 -0.28 -1.51 -6.86
N SER A 120 0.19 -0.74 -5.88
CA SER A 120 1.57 -0.29 -5.79
C SER A 120 2.00 -0.17 -4.34
N HIS A 121 3.28 -0.43 -4.08
CA HIS A 121 3.88 -0.26 -2.76
C HIS A 121 4.82 0.95 -2.79
N PRO A 122 4.59 2.02 -2.02
CA PRO A 122 5.37 3.28 -2.10
C PRO A 122 6.87 3.08 -1.96
N GLU A 123 7.32 2.22 -1.03
CA GLU A 123 8.75 1.96 -0.84
C GLU A 123 9.40 1.30 -2.07
N VAL A 124 8.65 0.47 -2.81
CA VAL A 124 9.13 -0.12 -4.07
C VAL A 124 9.22 0.94 -5.16
N VAL A 125 8.23 1.84 -5.22
CA VAL A 125 8.27 2.96 -6.19
C VAL A 125 9.48 3.84 -5.93
N PHE A 126 9.70 4.28 -4.69
CA PHE A 126 10.86 5.10 -4.34
C PHE A 126 12.19 4.38 -4.57
N ALA A 127 12.26 3.07 -4.28
CA ALA A 127 13.47 2.29 -4.58
C ALA A 127 13.77 2.23 -6.08
N ASN A 128 12.75 2.12 -6.92
CA ASN A 128 12.92 2.14 -8.37
C ASN A 128 13.33 3.53 -8.89
N LEU A 129 12.75 4.60 -8.37
CA LEU A 129 13.11 5.97 -8.75
C LEU A 129 14.57 6.30 -8.35
N ALA A 130 14.97 5.92 -7.15
CA ALA A 130 16.31 6.17 -6.63
C ALA A 130 17.38 5.18 -7.11
N GLY A 131 17.00 4.06 -7.73
CA GLY A 131 17.91 2.97 -8.11
C GLY A 131 18.34 2.08 -6.94
N GLU A 132 17.93 2.39 -5.70
CA GLU A 132 18.21 1.63 -4.48
C GLU A 132 17.15 1.87 -3.39
N PRO A 133 17.01 0.96 -2.41
CA PRO A 133 16.11 1.16 -1.28
C PRO A 133 16.50 2.40 -0.44
N LEU A 134 15.56 3.33 -0.27
CA LEU A 134 15.80 4.54 0.51
C LEU A 134 15.89 4.25 2.03
N PRO A 135 16.52 5.14 2.83
CA PRO A 135 16.50 5.06 4.28
C PRO A 135 15.07 5.08 4.85
N SER A 136 14.92 4.72 6.14
CA SER A 136 13.60 4.67 6.78
C SER A 136 12.88 6.02 6.70
N LYS A 137 11.60 6.00 6.32
CA LYS A 137 10.73 7.19 6.32
C LYS A 137 10.56 7.85 7.71
N HIS A 138 10.95 7.16 8.78
CA HIS A 138 10.94 7.66 10.14
C HIS A 138 12.24 8.38 10.54
N THR A 139 13.16 8.59 9.60
CA THR A 139 14.39 9.36 9.78
C THR A 139 14.38 10.59 8.89
N ASP A 140 15.03 11.67 9.32
CA ASP A 140 15.16 12.89 8.52
C ASP A 140 15.79 12.63 7.14
N ALA A 141 16.82 11.79 7.10
CA ALA A 141 17.44 11.39 5.83
C ALA A 141 16.46 10.67 4.90
N GLY A 142 15.62 9.79 5.45
CA GLY A 142 14.63 9.07 4.66
C GLY A 142 13.48 9.96 4.17
N LEU A 143 13.04 10.93 4.97
CA LEU A 143 12.04 11.93 4.55
C LEU A 143 12.61 12.81 3.44
N LYS A 144 13.80 13.39 3.63
CA LYS A 144 14.46 14.24 2.63
C LYS A 144 14.71 13.52 1.32
N ALA A 145 15.13 12.25 1.37
CA ALA A 145 15.36 11.47 0.17
C ALA A 145 14.06 11.26 -0.64
N ARG A 146 12.91 11.02 0.02
CA ARG A 146 11.60 10.90 -0.66
C ARG A 146 11.12 12.22 -1.20
N GLN A 147 11.27 13.29 -0.43
CA GLN A 147 10.93 14.65 -0.87
C GLN A 147 11.71 15.02 -2.15
N ALA A 148 13.02 14.78 -2.17
CA ALA A 148 13.85 15.05 -3.35
C ALA A 148 13.36 14.30 -4.60
N GLN A 149 12.91 13.03 -4.46
CA GLN A 149 12.34 12.30 -5.59
C GLN A 149 11.01 12.92 -6.07
N LEU A 150 10.18 13.41 -5.16
CA LEU A 150 8.90 14.02 -5.52
C LEU A 150 9.07 15.42 -6.12
N GLU A 151 10.12 16.16 -5.72
CA GLU A 151 10.46 17.48 -6.26
C GLU A 151 10.83 17.46 -7.75
N GLU A 152 11.25 16.29 -8.27
CA GLU A 152 11.46 16.10 -9.71
C GLU A 152 10.15 16.21 -10.51
N PHE A 153 9.00 15.86 -9.88
CA PHE A 153 7.67 15.93 -10.49
C PHE A 153 6.91 17.21 -10.12
N ASP A 154 7.14 17.74 -8.94
CA ASP A 154 6.52 18.96 -8.44
C ASP A 154 7.51 19.69 -7.50
N PRO A 155 8.23 20.70 -8.00
CA PRO A 155 9.18 21.47 -7.19
C PRO A 155 8.58 22.15 -5.96
N ALA A 156 7.26 22.35 -5.92
CA ALA A 156 6.54 22.96 -4.79
C ALA A 156 6.02 21.92 -3.77
N ILE A 157 6.31 20.64 -3.95
CA ILE A 157 5.74 19.55 -3.11
C ILE A 157 6.08 19.73 -1.62
N GLY A 158 7.28 20.23 -1.30
CA GLY A 158 7.71 20.47 0.07
C GLY A 158 6.77 21.41 0.83
N ASN A 159 6.31 22.47 0.21
CA ASN A 159 5.35 23.44 0.77
C ASN A 159 3.98 22.79 0.97
N LYS A 160 3.52 21.98 0.00
CA LYS A 160 2.22 21.30 0.04
C LYS A 160 2.14 20.21 1.12
N LEU A 161 3.27 19.57 1.45
CA LEU A 161 3.33 18.56 2.50
C LEU A 161 3.37 19.19 3.91
N GLY A 162 3.89 20.43 4.04
CA GLY A 162 3.95 21.16 5.31
C GLY A 162 2.59 21.69 5.79
N ASP A 163 1.66 21.95 4.89
CA ASP A 163 0.32 22.50 5.18
C ASP A 163 -0.72 21.42 5.58
N SER A 164 -0.31 20.17 5.70
CA SER A 164 -1.20 19.01 5.93
C SER A 164 -1.27 18.56 7.39
N HIS A 165 -0.96 19.44 8.37
CA HIS A 165 -1.02 19.16 9.81
C HIS A 165 -2.18 19.87 10.47
#